data_e6354c2fe98c1494d442d6a10ecef031
#
_entry.id   e6354c2fe98c1494d442d6a10ecef031
#
_cell.length_a   1.000
_cell.length_b   1.000
_cell.length_c   1.000
_cell.angle_alpha   90.00
_cell.angle_beta   90.00
_cell.angle_gamma   90.00
#
_symmetry.space_group_name_H-M   'P 1'
#
loop_
_entity.id
_entity.type
_entity.pdbx_description
1 polymer ?
#
loop_
_entity_poly.entity_id
_entity_poly.type
_entity_poly.pdbx_seq_one_letter_code
_entity_poly.pdbx_strand_id
1 'polypeptide(L)'
;MKVQVSLRHPLNMEDVEKSSRMTYGNYLRLEEMLTLQDGPEGYSPKPCNDEKHFIIVHQAFELWFKLVLSELKEVHSLMNSQNISENSMPKIVHHLNRVSTVFGLMSQQWKVMETLTPQDFLSFRDRLGTSSGFESWQLRQIEIILGLEPVSYTHLTLPTKMIV
;
A
#
# COMPACT_ATOMS: atom_id res chain seq x y z
N MET A 1 9.48 -34.87 10.63
CA MET A 1 10.59 -34.14 11.30
C MET A 1 10.02 -32.82 11.79
N LYS A 2 9.74 -32.71 13.11
CA LYS A 2 9.11 -31.51 13.70
C LYS A 2 10.20 -30.48 13.95
N VAL A 3 10.13 -29.37 13.22
CA VAL A 3 10.95 -28.18 13.52
C VAL A 3 10.28 -27.45 14.67
N GLN A 4 10.84 -27.57 15.85
CA GLN A 4 10.42 -26.87 17.04
C GLN A 4 11.15 -25.51 17.05
N VAL A 5 10.45 -24.46 16.64
CA VAL A 5 10.94 -23.09 16.79
C VAL A 5 10.74 -22.69 18.24
N SER A 6 11.80 -22.74 19.02
CA SER A 6 11.83 -22.22 20.39
C SER A 6 11.94 -20.71 20.32
N LEU A 7 10.84 -20.01 20.55
CA LEU A 7 10.80 -18.56 20.74
C LEU A 7 10.66 -18.25 22.22
N ARG A 8 11.64 -17.50 22.72
CA ARG A 8 11.72 -16.68 23.93
C ARG A 8 12.74 -17.14 24.96
N HIS A 9 13.91 -16.55 24.84
CA HIS A 9 14.76 -16.32 26.01
C HIS A 9 14.23 -15.10 26.79
N PRO A 10 14.19 -15.15 28.14
CA PRO A 10 13.88 -13.95 28.92
C PRO A 10 15.03 -12.94 28.76
N LEU A 11 14.66 -11.70 28.41
CA LEU A 11 15.60 -10.58 28.23
C LEU A 11 16.32 -10.32 29.57
N ASN A 12 17.63 -10.41 29.56
CA ASN A 12 18.48 -10.04 30.69
C ASN A 12 18.57 -8.49 30.76
N MET A 13 18.79 -7.92 31.95
CA MET A 13 18.91 -6.46 32.13
C MET A 13 20.06 -5.86 31.30
N GLU A 14 21.08 -6.63 30.90
CA GLU A 14 22.12 -6.24 29.94
C GLU A 14 21.59 -6.10 28.50
N ASP A 15 20.46 -6.73 28.15
CA ASP A 15 19.80 -6.60 26.83
C ASP A 15 18.99 -5.30 26.75
N VAL A 16 18.60 -4.70 27.88
CA VAL A 16 17.85 -3.45 27.94
C VAL A 16 18.76 -2.24 27.63
N GLU A 17 20.03 -2.27 28.03
CA GLU A 17 21.01 -1.23 27.66
C GLU A 17 21.45 -1.32 26.18
N LYS A 18 21.43 -2.49 25.58
CA LYS A 18 21.61 -2.65 24.13
C LYS A 18 20.42 -2.16 23.30
N SER A 19 19.25 -1.97 23.93
CA SER A 19 17.98 -1.55 23.31
C SER A 19 17.95 -0.07 22.89
N SER A 20 18.96 0.74 23.21
CA SER A 20 19.00 2.15 22.76
C SER A 20 19.52 2.31 21.32
N ARG A 21 20.00 1.25 20.69
CA ARG A 21 20.51 1.30 19.33
C ARG A 21 19.38 1.03 18.33
N MET A 22 19.14 1.99 17.43
CA MET A 22 18.17 1.83 16.37
C MET A 22 18.49 0.57 15.54
N THR A 23 17.57 -0.40 15.51
CA THR A 23 17.68 -1.61 14.70
C THR A 23 16.84 -1.49 13.43
N TYR A 24 17.10 -2.31 12.44
CA TYR A 24 16.30 -2.39 11.19
C TYR A 24 14.81 -2.60 11.50
N GLY A 25 14.50 -3.54 12.38
CA GLY A 25 13.12 -3.84 12.77
C GLY A 25 12.43 -2.66 13.46
N ASN A 26 13.11 -2.00 14.39
CA ASN A 26 12.58 -0.84 15.12
C ASN A 26 12.40 0.37 14.18
N TYR A 27 13.38 0.62 13.31
CA TYR A 27 13.31 1.73 12.35
C TYR A 27 12.13 1.59 11.39
N LEU A 28 11.89 0.39 10.89
CA LEU A 28 10.80 0.10 9.96
C LEU A 28 9.49 -0.28 10.66
N ARG A 29 9.47 -0.40 11.99
CA ARG A 29 8.31 -0.88 12.76
C ARG A 29 7.78 -2.21 12.23
N LEU A 30 8.70 -3.15 11.93
CA LEU A 30 8.36 -4.40 11.27
C LEU A 30 7.39 -5.26 12.09
N GLU A 31 7.53 -5.28 13.41
CA GLU A 31 6.65 -6.04 14.29
C GLU A 31 5.19 -5.62 14.11
N GLU A 32 4.92 -4.31 14.06
CA GLU A 32 3.57 -3.80 13.82
C GLU A 32 3.14 -4.04 12.36
N MET A 33 3.99 -3.68 11.40
CA MET A 33 3.68 -3.76 9.98
C MET A 33 3.31 -5.19 9.56
N LEU A 34 4.00 -6.21 10.08
CA LEU A 34 3.79 -7.61 9.72
C LEU A 34 2.64 -8.29 10.48
N THR A 35 1.89 -7.56 11.31
CA THR A 35 0.67 -8.06 11.96
C THR A 35 -0.62 -7.54 11.31
N LEU A 36 -0.52 -6.60 10.37
CA LEU A 36 -1.68 -5.95 9.75
C LEU A 36 -2.38 -6.79 8.66
N GLN A 37 -1.92 -8.01 8.41
CA GLN A 37 -2.46 -8.89 7.35
C GLN A 37 -3.49 -9.89 7.84
N ASP A 38 -3.80 -9.87 9.13
CA ASP A 38 -4.74 -10.81 9.75
C ASP A 38 -6.20 -10.31 9.77
N GLY A 39 -6.49 -9.25 9.02
CA GLY A 39 -7.79 -8.58 9.02
C GLY A 39 -7.98 -7.66 10.25
N PRO A 40 -9.11 -6.94 10.34
CA PRO A 40 -9.40 -6.06 11.46
C PRO A 40 -9.56 -6.83 12.78
N GLU A 41 -9.52 -6.11 13.91
CA GLU A 41 -9.72 -6.72 15.22
C GLU A 41 -11.05 -7.48 15.27
N GLY A 42 -11.02 -8.71 15.83
CA GLY A 42 -12.18 -9.59 15.87
C GLY A 42 -12.50 -10.33 14.58
N TYR A 43 -11.70 -10.15 13.51
CA TYR A 43 -11.95 -10.81 12.23
C TYR A 43 -11.76 -12.33 12.33
N SER A 44 -12.86 -13.07 12.03
CA SER A 44 -12.91 -14.53 12.16
C SER A 44 -13.76 -15.14 11.04
N PRO A 45 -13.34 -16.28 10.47
CA PRO A 45 -12.03 -16.93 10.67
C PRO A 45 -10.88 -16.05 10.17
N LYS A 46 -9.64 -16.33 10.58
CA LYS A 46 -8.45 -15.62 10.07
C LYS A 46 -8.34 -15.77 8.54
N PRO A 47 -7.76 -14.77 7.84
CA PRO A 47 -7.57 -14.85 6.40
C PRO A 47 -6.83 -16.11 5.96
N CYS A 48 -7.33 -16.78 4.93
CA CYS A 48 -6.59 -17.85 4.23
C CYS A 48 -5.39 -17.26 3.46
N ASN A 49 -4.56 -18.10 2.85
CA ASN A 49 -3.39 -17.63 2.13
C ASN A 49 -3.73 -16.73 0.95
N ASP A 50 -4.80 -17.04 0.22
CA ASP A 50 -5.23 -16.25 -0.95
C ASP A 50 -5.81 -14.89 -0.52
N GLU A 51 -6.55 -14.85 0.59
CA GLU A 51 -7.01 -13.60 1.18
C GLU A 51 -5.85 -12.77 1.74
N LYS A 52 -4.83 -13.40 2.37
CA LYS A 52 -3.60 -12.71 2.77
C LYS A 52 -2.83 -12.17 1.58
N HIS A 53 -2.72 -12.94 0.50
CA HIS A 53 -2.13 -12.48 -0.76
C HIS A 53 -2.84 -11.21 -1.26
N PHE A 54 -4.18 -11.23 -1.31
CA PHE A 54 -4.99 -10.08 -1.69
C PHE A 54 -4.74 -8.86 -0.80
N ILE A 55 -4.74 -9.04 0.54
CA ILE A 55 -4.48 -7.97 1.51
C ILE A 55 -3.08 -7.39 1.31
N ILE A 56 -2.04 -8.23 1.24
CA ILE A 56 -0.64 -7.79 1.12
C ILE A 56 -0.42 -7.00 -0.16
N VAL A 57 -0.94 -7.47 -1.28
CA VAL A 57 -0.79 -6.77 -2.56
C VAL A 57 -1.44 -5.38 -2.49
N HIS A 58 -2.64 -5.25 -1.93
CA HIS A 58 -3.30 -3.95 -1.80
C HIS A 58 -2.56 -3.03 -0.81
N GLN A 59 -2.10 -3.56 0.32
CA GLN A 59 -1.27 -2.79 1.26
C GLN A 59 0.02 -2.29 0.61
N ALA A 60 0.66 -3.11 -0.23
CA ALA A 60 1.85 -2.70 -0.96
C ALA A 60 1.54 -1.55 -1.96
N PHE A 61 0.41 -1.61 -2.67
CA PHE A 61 -0.04 -0.48 -3.50
C PHE A 61 -0.25 0.79 -2.67
N GLU A 62 -0.91 0.70 -1.52
CA GLU A 62 -1.16 1.86 -0.66
C GLU A 62 0.15 2.47 -0.12
N LEU A 63 1.17 1.66 0.17
CA LEU A 63 2.50 2.15 0.56
C LEU A 63 3.20 2.86 -0.61
N TRP A 64 3.08 2.36 -1.84
CA TRP A 64 3.59 3.02 -3.04
C TRP A 64 2.83 4.32 -3.33
N PHE A 65 1.50 4.34 -3.19
CA PHE A 65 0.73 5.57 -3.31
C PHE A 65 1.17 6.64 -2.30
N LYS A 66 1.45 6.23 -1.06
CA LYS A 66 1.97 7.12 -0.03
C LYS A 66 3.31 7.76 -0.45
N LEU A 67 4.23 6.96 -1.01
CA LEU A 67 5.51 7.48 -1.53
C LEU A 67 5.27 8.43 -2.70
N VAL A 68 4.48 8.03 -3.70
CA VAL A 68 4.14 8.87 -4.87
C VAL A 68 3.54 10.19 -4.43
N LEU A 69 2.59 10.18 -3.49
CA LEU A 69 1.99 11.41 -2.96
C LEU A 69 3.01 12.32 -2.29
N SER A 70 3.95 11.75 -1.53
CA SER A 70 5.03 12.53 -0.91
C SER A 70 5.89 13.22 -1.97
N GLU A 71 6.32 12.50 -2.99
CA GLU A 71 7.13 13.05 -4.08
C GLU A 71 6.38 14.11 -4.90
N LEU A 72 5.11 13.87 -5.22
CA LEU A 72 4.28 14.83 -5.96
C LEU A 72 4.00 16.11 -5.16
N LYS A 73 3.83 16.02 -3.85
CA LYS A 73 3.67 17.19 -2.98
C LYS A 73 4.93 18.05 -2.96
N GLU A 74 6.12 17.44 -2.95
CA GLU A 74 7.39 18.18 -3.08
C GLU A 74 7.49 18.87 -4.43
N VAL A 75 7.17 18.20 -5.52
CA VAL A 75 7.12 18.81 -6.87
C VAL A 75 6.15 19.99 -6.89
N HIS A 76 4.94 19.80 -6.40
CA HIS A 76 3.93 20.86 -6.35
C HIS A 76 4.43 22.07 -5.54
N SER A 77 5.04 21.83 -4.38
CA SER A 77 5.61 22.90 -3.55
C SER A 77 6.71 23.69 -4.28
N LEU A 78 7.60 22.99 -5.00
CA LEU A 78 8.67 23.60 -5.78
C LEU A 78 8.16 24.39 -7.00
N MET A 79 7.05 23.94 -7.59
CA MET A 79 6.45 24.57 -8.77
C MET A 79 5.49 25.72 -8.45
N ASN A 80 4.94 25.76 -7.23
CA ASN A 80 3.94 26.77 -6.83
C ASN A 80 4.57 28.12 -6.42
N SER A 81 5.88 28.29 -6.56
CA SER A 81 6.55 29.57 -6.39
C SER A 81 6.31 30.46 -7.61
N GLN A 82 6.11 31.79 -7.42
CA GLN A 82 5.87 32.74 -8.51
C GLN A 82 6.98 32.72 -9.58
N ASN A 83 8.20 32.34 -9.19
CA ASN A 83 9.32 32.13 -10.10
C ASN A 83 9.97 30.79 -9.77
N ILE A 84 9.85 29.82 -10.66
CA ILE A 84 10.57 28.55 -10.52
C ILE A 84 12.05 28.85 -10.70
N SER A 85 12.81 28.68 -9.61
CA SER A 85 14.27 28.87 -9.68
C SER A 85 14.89 27.76 -10.55
N GLU A 86 15.83 28.12 -11.41
CA GLU A 86 16.62 27.14 -12.18
C GLU A 86 17.26 26.08 -11.27
N ASN A 87 17.65 26.46 -10.05
CA ASN A 87 18.18 25.54 -9.05
C ASN A 87 17.16 24.51 -8.53
N SER A 88 15.86 24.75 -8.73
CA SER A 88 14.80 23.81 -8.34
C SER A 88 14.53 22.75 -9.39
N MET A 89 14.89 23.00 -10.66
CA MET A 89 14.60 22.07 -11.77
C MET A 89 15.22 20.69 -11.58
N PRO A 90 16.49 20.54 -11.17
CA PRO A 90 17.07 19.21 -10.93
C PRO A 90 16.33 18.42 -9.84
N LYS A 91 15.83 19.09 -8.80
CA LYS A 91 15.05 18.47 -7.72
C LYS A 91 13.69 18.00 -8.23
N ILE A 92 12.98 18.85 -8.99
CA ILE A 92 11.70 18.51 -9.62
C ILE A 92 11.86 17.25 -10.49
N VAL A 93 12.87 17.24 -11.37
CA VAL A 93 13.15 16.11 -12.25
C VAL A 93 13.47 14.84 -11.43
N HIS A 94 14.24 14.97 -10.34
CA HIS A 94 14.56 13.85 -9.45
C HIS A 94 13.31 13.24 -8.85
N HIS A 95 12.40 14.04 -8.29
CA HIS A 95 11.15 13.58 -7.69
C HIS A 95 10.24 12.93 -8.74
N LEU A 96 10.07 13.56 -9.91
CA LEU A 96 9.25 13.00 -11.00
C LEU A 96 9.80 11.67 -11.54
N ASN A 97 11.13 11.52 -11.66
CA ASN A 97 11.75 10.26 -12.04
C ASN A 97 11.46 9.15 -11.02
N ARG A 98 11.47 9.46 -9.73
CA ARG A 98 11.09 8.50 -8.70
C ARG A 98 9.62 8.10 -8.82
N VAL A 99 8.73 9.05 -9.03
CA VAL A 99 7.30 8.78 -9.29
C VAL A 99 7.14 7.84 -10.48
N SER A 100 7.78 8.14 -11.61
CA SER A 100 7.74 7.31 -12.81
C SER A 100 8.26 5.88 -12.55
N THR A 101 9.35 5.76 -11.79
CA THR A 101 9.93 4.47 -11.43
C THR A 101 8.97 3.65 -10.56
N VAL A 102 8.32 4.28 -9.59
CA VAL A 102 7.33 3.61 -8.72
C VAL A 102 6.12 3.15 -9.53
N PHE A 103 5.61 3.96 -10.46
CA PHE A 103 4.52 3.53 -11.34
C PHE A 103 4.92 2.33 -12.22
N GLY A 104 6.15 2.32 -12.75
CA GLY A 104 6.69 1.17 -13.48
C GLY A 104 6.72 -0.11 -12.63
N LEU A 105 7.11 0.00 -11.37
CA LEU A 105 7.10 -1.12 -10.44
C LEU A 105 5.65 -1.58 -10.13
N MET A 106 4.75 -0.66 -9.84
CA MET A 106 3.34 -0.98 -9.58
C MET A 106 2.68 -1.68 -10.77
N SER A 107 3.00 -1.25 -12.00
CA SER A 107 2.53 -1.93 -13.21
C SER A 107 2.99 -3.40 -13.28
N GLN A 108 4.20 -3.71 -12.82
CA GLN A 108 4.70 -5.08 -12.75
C GLN A 108 4.09 -5.87 -11.58
N GLN A 109 3.73 -5.19 -10.50
CA GLN A 109 3.12 -5.81 -9.32
C GLN A 109 1.75 -6.46 -9.63
N TRP A 110 1.04 -5.98 -10.65
CA TRP A 110 -0.19 -6.62 -11.13
C TRP A 110 -0.01 -8.09 -11.50
N LYS A 111 1.18 -8.49 -11.97
CA LYS A 111 1.49 -9.90 -12.26
C LYS A 111 1.38 -10.78 -11.00
N VAL A 112 1.64 -10.23 -9.83
CA VAL A 112 1.45 -10.95 -8.57
C VAL A 112 -0.05 -11.11 -8.28
N MET A 113 -0.86 -10.06 -8.49
CA MET A 113 -2.31 -10.13 -8.34
C MET A 113 -2.94 -11.12 -9.33
N GLU A 114 -2.45 -11.19 -10.56
CA GLU A 114 -2.95 -12.10 -11.60
C GLU A 114 -2.75 -13.59 -11.26
N THR A 115 -1.92 -13.91 -10.25
CA THR A 115 -1.77 -15.29 -9.75
C THR A 115 -2.94 -15.74 -8.89
N LEU A 116 -3.78 -14.82 -8.41
CA LEU A 116 -5.01 -15.13 -7.70
C LEU A 116 -6.08 -15.56 -8.71
N THR A 117 -6.52 -16.82 -8.63
CA THR A 117 -7.55 -17.29 -9.54
C THR A 117 -8.94 -16.74 -9.17
N PRO A 118 -9.87 -16.64 -10.14
CA PRO A 118 -11.25 -16.22 -9.82
C PRO A 118 -11.91 -17.10 -8.75
N GLN A 119 -11.64 -18.40 -8.73
CA GLN A 119 -12.18 -19.33 -7.74
C GLN A 119 -11.66 -19.04 -6.34
N ASP A 120 -10.35 -18.78 -6.21
CA ASP A 120 -9.72 -18.44 -4.94
C ASP A 120 -10.26 -17.11 -4.41
N PHE A 121 -10.41 -16.11 -5.29
CA PHE A 121 -11.03 -14.83 -4.94
C PHE A 121 -12.46 -14.99 -4.46
N LEU A 122 -13.29 -15.79 -5.14
CA LEU A 122 -14.67 -16.03 -4.75
C LEU A 122 -14.78 -16.70 -3.38
N SER A 123 -13.78 -17.43 -2.94
CA SER A 123 -13.79 -18.10 -1.62
C SER A 123 -13.86 -17.12 -0.44
N PHE A 124 -13.41 -15.89 -0.60
CA PHE A 124 -13.45 -14.85 0.44
C PHE A 124 -14.14 -13.56 0.01
N ARG A 125 -14.66 -13.47 -1.23
CA ARG A 125 -15.28 -12.25 -1.78
C ARG A 125 -16.37 -11.66 -0.88
N ASP A 126 -17.22 -12.51 -0.30
CA ASP A 126 -18.33 -12.08 0.56
C ASP A 126 -17.86 -11.38 1.82
N ARG A 127 -16.65 -11.69 2.29
CA ARG A 127 -16.04 -11.08 3.47
C ARG A 127 -15.58 -9.65 3.24
N LEU A 128 -15.34 -9.26 1.98
CA LEU A 128 -14.96 -7.90 1.61
C LEU A 128 -16.13 -6.92 1.67
N GLY A 129 -17.37 -7.44 1.70
CA GLY A 129 -18.57 -6.59 1.69
C GLY A 129 -18.59 -5.66 0.48
N THR A 130 -18.80 -4.37 0.72
CA THR A 130 -18.83 -3.31 -0.31
C THR A 130 -17.45 -2.71 -0.61
N SER A 131 -16.39 -3.13 0.08
CA SER A 131 -15.06 -2.55 -0.10
C SER A 131 -14.54 -2.72 -1.53
N SER A 132 -13.89 -1.68 -2.04
CA SER A 132 -13.37 -1.59 -3.40
C SER A 132 -12.05 -0.83 -3.43
N GLY A 133 -11.11 -1.27 -4.28
CA GLY A 133 -9.87 -0.53 -4.53
C GLY A 133 -10.11 0.89 -5.07
N PHE A 134 -11.29 1.16 -5.64
CA PHE A 134 -11.68 2.52 -6.06
C PHE A 134 -11.92 3.47 -4.88
N GLU A 135 -12.03 2.96 -3.65
CA GLU A 135 -12.15 3.78 -2.44
C GLU A 135 -10.81 4.29 -1.90
N SER A 136 -9.68 3.92 -2.53
CA SER A 136 -8.38 4.46 -2.16
C SER A 136 -8.35 5.97 -2.29
N TRP A 137 -8.38 6.65 -1.15
CA TRP A 137 -8.28 8.12 -1.11
C TRP A 137 -6.90 8.60 -1.57
N GLN A 138 -5.84 7.80 -1.37
CA GLN A 138 -4.49 8.13 -1.85
C GLN A 138 -4.43 8.15 -3.37
N LEU A 139 -5.03 7.15 -4.02
CA LEU A 139 -5.12 7.12 -5.48
C LEU A 139 -5.89 8.33 -6.01
N ARG A 140 -7.02 8.70 -5.37
CA ARG A 140 -7.78 9.90 -5.75
C ARG A 140 -6.96 11.18 -5.63
N GLN A 141 -6.16 11.32 -4.56
CA GLN A 141 -5.28 12.48 -4.41
C GLN A 141 -4.20 12.53 -5.49
N ILE A 142 -3.62 11.40 -5.88
CA ILE A 142 -2.65 11.31 -6.97
C ILE A 142 -3.29 11.81 -8.27
N GLU A 143 -4.48 11.32 -8.62
CA GLU A 143 -5.22 11.74 -9.81
C GLU A 143 -5.45 13.25 -9.82
N ILE A 144 -5.90 13.82 -8.71
CA ILE A 144 -6.13 15.27 -8.57
C ILE A 144 -4.84 16.08 -8.79
N ILE A 145 -3.74 15.68 -8.15
CA ILE A 145 -2.46 16.37 -8.26
C ILE A 145 -1.92 16.31 -9.70
N LEU A 146 -2.14 15.20 -10.40
CA LEU A 146 -1.75 15.03 -11.80
C LEU A 146 -2.69 15.72 -12.78
N GLY A 147 -3.75 16.37 -12.30
CA GLY A 147 -4.72 17.05 -13.16
C GLY A 147 -5.61 16.09 -13.96
N LEU A 148 -5.69 14.84 -13.55
CA LEU A 148 -6.62 13.89 -14.15
C LEU A 148 -8.03 14.29 -13.73
N GLU A 149 -8.95 14.42 -14.70
CA GLU A 149 -10.35 14.64 -14.37
C GLU A 149 -10.87 13.48 -13.52
N PRO A 150 -11.54 13.77 -12.38
CA PRO A 150 -12.21 12.71 -11.65
C PRO A 150 -13.16 12.01 -12.61
N VAL A 151 -12.93 10.73 -12.88
CA VAL A 151 -13.91 9.95 -13.63
C VAL A 151 -15.22 10.11 -12.90
N SER A 152 -16.18 10.80 -13.52
CA SER A 152 -17.48 11.02 -12.94
C SER A 152 -18.16 9.67 -12.80
N TYR A 153 -18.12 9.10 -11.58
CA TYR A 153 -18.75 7.80 -11.26
C TYR A 153 -20.28 7.80 -11.45
N THR A 154 -20.86 8.94 -11.81
CA THR A 154 -22.29 9.04 -12.14
C THR A 154 -22.72 8.17 -13.32
N HIS A 155 -21.78 7.69 -14.15
CA HIS A 155 -22.08 6.74 -15.25
C HIS A 155 -21.68 5.30 -14.95
N LEU A 156 -21.06 5.01 -13.81
CA LEU A 156 -20.71 3.64 -13.37
C LEU A 156 -21.67 3.05 -12.33
N THR A 157 -22.79 3.66 -12.09
CA THR A 157 -23.94 2.93 -11.56
C THR A 157 -24.48 2.05 -12.68
N LEU A 158 -23.78 0.96 -12.96
CA LEU A 158 -24.41 -0.17 -13.66
C LEU A 158 -25.68 -0.48 -12.86
N PRO A 159 -26.85 -0.46 -13.51
CA PRO A 159 -28.07 -0.84 -12.81
C PRO A 159 -27.87 -2.26 -12.32
N THR A 160 -27.92 -2.45 -11.01
CA THR A 160 -27.80 -3.73 -10.30
C THR A 160 -28.89 -4.75 -10.69
N LYS A 161 -29.55 -4.55 -11.82
CA LYS A 161 -30.67 -5.35 -12.35
C LYS A 161 -30.33 -6.15 -13.60
N MET A 162 -29.06 -6.31 -13.95
CA MET A 162 -28.66 -7.15 -15.09
C MET A 162 -27.70 -8.25 -14.73
N ILE A 163 -27.89 -8.92 -13.59
CA ILE A 163 -27.32 -10.26 -13.35
C ILE A 163 -28.48 -11.08 -12.76
N VAL A 164 -29.29 -11.66 -13.66
CA VAL A 164 -30.12 -12.85 -13.43
C VAL A 164 -29.52 -13.94 -14.28
#